data_f91ff4ec98427b56e8ade15acc8967b4
#
_entry.id   f91ff4ec98427b56e8ade15acc8967b4
#
_cell.length_a   1.000
_cell.length_b   1.000
_cell.length_c   1.000
_cell.angle_alpha   90.00
_cell.angle_beta   90.00
_cell.angle_gamma   90.00
#
_symmetry.space_group_name_H-M   'P 1'
#
loop_
_entity.id
_entity.type
_entity.pdbx_description
1 polymer ?
#
loop_
_entity_poly.entity_id
_entity_poly.type
_entity_poly.pdbx_seq_one_letter_code
_entity_poly.pdbx_strand_id
1 'polypeptide(L)'
;MVNEYGRNRQKNGLLIVVLFIVICVFLGSLVQFMVALGEVIEGPSYVESKAALDGDVTISYLGKNYMENAKSGYSYYRIDVPVYNNGSYEMGTGYEVRLQVETEEWDDVEEFTMTDNSDFAYSYEDLVPPATSGIAHKVYLIRDGVKEVKATFYESSDDYYDEKNGTEFVLKVPTE
;
A
#
# COMPACT_ATOMS: atom_id res chain seq x y z
N MET A 1 -21.48 -69.09 -45.20
CA MET A 1 -22.10 -68.09 -44.29
C MET A 1 -21.03 -67.59 -43.36
N VAL A 2 -20.34 -66.51 -43.75
CA VAL A 2 -19.23 -66.00 -42.96
C VAL A 2 -19.79 -64.87 -42.11
N ASN A 3 -19.77 -65.10 -40.83
CA ASN A 3 -19.85 -64.31 -39.65
C ASN A 3 -20.06 -62.75 -39.83
N GLU A 4 -21.27 -62.31 -40.07
CA GLU A 4 -21.70 -60.92 -39.92
C GLU A 4 -21.63 -60.48 -38.43
N TYR A 5 -21.70 -61.36 -37.46
CA TYR A 5 -21.65 -61.11 -36.05
C TYR A 5 -20.28 -60.64 -35.55
N GLY A 6 -19.21 -61.08 -36.18
CA GLY A 6 -17.84 -60.64 -35.81
C GLY A 6 -17.53 -59.22 -36.31
N ARG A 7 -18.07 -58.83 -37.47
CA ARG A 7 -17.80 -57.54 -38.07
C ARG A 7 -18.51 -56.39 -37.35
N ASN A 8 -19.67 -56.64 -36.78
CA ASN A 8 -20.39 -55.65 -35.97
C ASN A 8 -19.75 -55.43 -34.61
N ARG A 9 -19.22 -56.46 -34.00
CA ARG A 9 -18.52 -56.33 -32.68
C ARG A 9 -17.23 -55.52 -32.81
N GLN A 10 -16.52 -55.69 -33.92
CA GLN A 10 -15.27 -54.97 -34.18
C GLN A 10 -15.53 -53.47 -34.49
N LYS A 11 -16.62 -53.16 -35.27
CA LYS A 11 -17.05 -51.80 -35.54
C LYS A 11 -17.51 -51.08 -34.30
N ASN A 12 -18.24 -51.74 -33.39
CA ASN A 12 -18.69 -51.14 -32.16
C ASN A 12 -17.53 -50.92 -31.20
N GLY A 13 -16.52 -51.81 -31.13
CA GLY A 13 -15.31 -51.59 -30.34
C GLY A 13 -14.49 -50.38 -30.81
N LEU A 14 -14.32 -50.25 -32.15
CA LEU A 14 -13.62 -49.09 -32.70
C LEU A 14 -14.38 -47.78 -32.42
N LEU A 15 -15.70 -47.77 -32.53
CA LEU A 15 -16.54 -46.61 -32.26
C LEU A 15 -16.44 -46.17 -30.79
N ILE A 16 -16.40 -47.13 -29.85
CA ILE A 16 -16.24 -46.85 -28.42
C ILE A 16 -14.85 -46.22 -28.15
N VAL A 17 -13.79 -46.75 -28.77
CA VAL A 17 -12.44 -46.17 -28.60
C VAL A 17 -12.36 -44.75 -29.17
N VAL A 18 -12.91 -44.52 -30.35
CA VAL A 18 -12.95 -43.18 -30.94
C VAL A 18 -13.74 -42.19 -30.06
N LEU A 19 -14.90 -42.62 -29.55
CA LEU A 19 -15.72 -41.83 -28.67
C LEU A 19 -14.95 -41.49 -27.38
N PHE A 20 -14.23 -42.43 -26.80
CA PHE A 20 -13.43 -42.23 -25.62
C PHE A 20 -12.29 -41.20 -25.84
N ILE A 21 -11.60 -41.33 -26.97
CA ILE A 21 -10.55 -40.37 -27.36
C ILE A 21 -11.13 -38.94 -27.52
N VAL A 22 -12.27 -38.82 -28.18
CA VAL A 22 -12.95 -37.51 -28.37
C VAL A 22 -13.33 -36.90 -27.02
N ILE A 23 -13.86 -37.72 -26.09
CA ILE A 23 -14.21 -37.23 -24.74
C ILE A 23 -12.96 -36.82 -23.99
N CYS A 24 -11.86 -37.59 -24.06
CA CYS A 24 -10.61 -37.21 -23.39
C CYS A 24 -10.01 -35.89 -23.93
N VAL A 25 -10.04 -35.72 -25.25
CA VAL A 25 -9.57 -34.47 -25.88
C VAL A 25 -10.47 -33.29 -25.49
N PHE A 26 -11.79 -33.49 -25.46
CA PHE A 26 -12.74 -32.43 -25.06
C PHE A 26 -12.59 -32.07 -23.60
N LEU A 27 -12.44 -33.04 -22.70
CA LEU A 27 -12.18 -32.77 -21.26
C LEU A 27 -10.84 -32.11 -21.04
N GLY A 28 -9.79 -32.50 -21.75
CA GLY A 28 -8.48 -31.87 -21.70
C GLY A 28 -8.52 -30.39 -22.14
N SER A 29 -9.23 -30.10 -23.23
CA SER A 29 -9.41 -28.73 -23.71
C SER A 29 -10.28 -27.90 -22.76
N LEU A 30 -11.28 -28.51 -22.11
CA LEU A 30 -12.12 -27.85 -21.10
C LEU A 30 -11.30 -27.46 -19.86
N VAL A 31 -10.42 -28.36 -19.40
CA VAL A 31 -9.51 -28.06 -18.26
C VAL A 31 -8.56 -26.91 -18.61
N GLN A 32 -7.94 -26.93 -19.80
CA GLN A 32 -7.09 -25.84 -20.26
C GLN A 32 -7.84 -24.51 -20.36
N PHE A 33 -9.08 -24.55 -20.86
CA PHE A 33 -9.94 -23.36 -20.92
C PHE A 33 -10.29 -22.83 -19.52
N MET A 34 -10.57 -23.72 -18.56
CA MET A 34 -10.84 -23.32 -17.16
C MET A 34 -9.61 -22.76 -16.47
N VAL A 35 -8.42 -23.29 -16.75
CA VAL A 35 -7.16 -22.72 -16.25
C VAL A 35 -6.92 -21.33 -16.85
N ALA A 36 -7.09 -21.18 -18.16
CA ALA A 36 -6.94 -19.89 -18.82
C ALA A 36 -7.98 -18.87 -18.34
N LEU A 37 -9.22 -19.30 -18.05
CA LEU A 37 -10.23 -18.44 -17.42
C LEU A 37 -9.86 -18.10 -15.98
N GLY A 38 -9.27 -19.02 -15.24
CA GLY A 38 -8.75 -18.76 -13.88
C GLY A 38 -7.68 -17.68 -13.88
N GLU A 39 -6.72 -17.74 -14.81
CA GLU A 39 -5.69 -16.72 -14.99
C GLU A 39 -6.25 -15.36 -15.42
N VAL A 40 -7.38 -15.35 -16.16
CA VAL A 40 -8.07 -14.10 -16.55
C VAL A 40 -8.93 -13.54 -15.42
N ILE A 41 -9.41 -14.42 -14.51
CA ILE A 41 -10.24 -14.03 -13.36
C ILE A 41 -9.36 -13.65 -12.15
N GLU A 42 -8.20 -14.29 -11.98
CA GLU A 42 -7.13 -13.74 -11.16
C GLU A 42 -6.55 -12.55 -11.92
N GLY A 43 -7.18 -11.39 -11.75
CA GLY A 43 -6.62 -10.12 -12.22
C GLY A 43 -5.15 -9.98 -11.78
N PRO A 44 -4.40 -9.02 -12.31
CA PRO A 44 -2.99 -8.84 -11.98
C PRO A 44 -2.84 -8.95 -10.47
N SER A 45 -1.91 -9.79 -10.01
CA SER A 45 -1.67 -10.01 -8.59
C SER A 45 -1.56 -8.66 -7.90
N TYR A 46 -2.57 -8.36 -7.10
CA TYR A 46 -2.70 -7.09 -6.42
C TYR A 46 -1.60 -7.03 -5.37
N VAL A 47 -0.59 -6.25 -5.62
CA VAL A 47 0.45 -5.96 -4.64
C VAL A 47 -0.03 -4.74 -3.86
N GLU A 48 -0.41 -4.96 -2.61
CA GLU A 48 -0.75 -3.88 -1.69
C GLU A 48 0.39 -2.86 -1.68
N SER A 49 0.07 -1.57 -1.76
CA SER A 49 1.08 -0.54 -1.73
C SER A 49 1.75 -0.54 -0.35
N LYS A 50 3.07 -0.52 -0.37
CA LYS A 50 3.89 -0.33 0.82
C LYS A 50 4.79 0.87 0.58
N ALA A 51 4.69 1.84 1.48
CA ALA A 51 5.60 2.97 1.49
C ALA A 51 6.95 2.50 2.04
N ALA A 52 7.95 2.34 1.20
CA ALA A 52 9.32 2.16 1.66
C ALA A 52 9.98 3.52 1.89
N LEU A 53 10.80 3.63 2.95
CA LEU A 53 11.57 4.84 3.18
C LEU A 53 12.61 5.06 2.08
N ASP A 54 12.66 6.28 1.51
CA ASP A 54 13.54 6.63 0.38
C ASP A 54 14.35 7.90 0.63
N GLY A 55 14.90 8.04 1.83
CA GLY A 55 15.76 9.17 2.17
C GLY A 55 15.69 9.58 3.64
N ASP A 56 16.26 10.74 3.94
CA ASP A 56 16.30 11.26 5.30
C ASP A 56 14.97 11.96 5.66
N VAL A 57 14.42 11.60 6.79
CA VAL A 57 13.26 12.31 7.37
C VAL A 57 13.73 13.65 7.93
N THR A 58 13.01 14.71 7.57
CA THR A 58 13.37 16.07 7.99
C THR A 58 12.20 16.77 8.66
N ILE A 59 12.51 17.73 9.54
CA ILE A 59 11.53 18.56 10.22
C ILE A 59 11.78 20.03 9.93
N SER A 60 10.73 20.79 9.67
CA SER A 60 10.77 22.22 9.39
C SER A 60 9.74 23.00 10.20
N TYR A 61 10.09 24.19 10.64
CA TYR A 61 9.20 25.11 11.36
C TYR A 61 8.24 25.81 10.40
N LEU A 62 6.94 25.78 10.70
CA LEU A 62 5.90 26.46 9.93
C LEU A 62 5.37 27.74 10.61
N GLY A 63 5.69 27.93 11.89
CA GLY A 63 5.25 29.07 12.67
C GLY A 63 4.03 28.83 13.52
N LYS A 64 3.64 29.88 14.26
CA LYS A 64 2.48 29.85 15.17
C LYS A 64 1.15 30.09 14.47
N ASN A 65 1.18 30.69 13.28
CA ASN A 65 0.01 31.11 12.54
C ASN A 65 -0.18 30.39 11.21
N TYR A 66 0.37 29.19 11.10
CA TYR A 66 0.20 28.37 9.89
C TYR A 66 -1.27 28.01 9.66
N MET A 67 -2.00 27.76 10.75
CA MET A 67 -3.44 27.56 10.78
C MET A 67 -4.07 28.54 11.76
N GLU A 68 -5.32 28.94 11.54
CA GLU A 68 -5.99 30.04 12.28
C GLU A 68 -6.10 29.83 13.80
N ASN A 69 -5.92 28.62 14.32
CA ASN A 69 -6.18 28.26 15.71
C ASN A 69 -5.04 27.45 16.35
N ALA A 70 -3.80 27.92 16.20
CA ALA A 70 -2.70 27.29 16.93
C ALA A 70 -2.99 27.25 18.44
N LYS A 71 -2.86 26.10 19.06
CA LYS A 71 -2.95 25.92 20.50
C LYS A 71 -1.90 26.80 21.19
N SER A 72 -2.29 27.52 22.24
CA SER A 72 -1.35 28.38 22.98
C SER A 72 -0.19 27.56 23.55
N GLY A 73 1.04 28.01 23.31
CA GLY A 73 2.26 27.32 23.73
C GLY A 73 2.71 26.21 22.80
N TYR A 74 2.15 26.18 21.57
CA TYR A 74 2.54 25.24 20.51
C TYR A 74 2.86 25.99 19.23
N SER A 75 3.64 25.33 18.38
CA SER A 75 3.96 25.80 17.04
C SER A 75 3.76 24.68 16.03
N TYR A 76 3.49 25.03 14.78
CA TYR A 76 3.35 24.08 13.69
C TYR A 76 4.70 23.70 13.11
N TYR A 77 4.87 22.43 12.88
CA TYR A 77 6.03 21.84 12.23
C TYR A 77 5.58 20.87 11.14
N ARG A 78 6.35 20.82 10.07
CA ARG A 78 6.16 19.84 9.02
C ARG A 78 7.30 18.83 9.08
N ILE A 79 6.94 17.56 9.08
CA ILE A 79 7.87 16.46 8.91
C ILE A 79 7.72 15.92 7.49
N ASP A 80 8.80 15.95 6.74
CA ASP A 80 8.88 15.44 5.38
C ASP A 80 9.48 14.05 5.42
N VAL A 81 8.73 13.08 4.90
CA VAL A 81 9.11 11.66 4.84
C VAL A 81 9.26 11.27 3.37
N PRO A 82 10.49 11.16 2.85
CA PRO A 82 10.72 10.64 1.52
C PRO A 82 10.32 9.17 1.46
N VAL A 83 9.48 8.81 0.49
CA VAL A 83 8.94 7.46 0.34
C VAL A 83 9.02 6.99 -1.11
N TYR A 84 9.19 5.68 -1.27
CA TYR A 84 9.08 4.99 -2.55
C TYR A 84 7.84 4.10 -2.54
N ASN A 85 7.00 4.23 -3.56
CA ASN A 85 5.83 3.38 -3.73
C ASN A 85 6.23 2.08 -4.42
N ASN A 86 6.30 0.97 -3.67
CA ASN A 86 6.61 -0.36 -4.20
C ASN A 86 5.37 -1.17 -4.57
N GLY A 87 4.19 -0.55 -4.50
CA GLY A 87 2.92 -1.15 -4.89
C GLY A 87 2.64 -1.11 -6.38
N SER A 88 1.49 -1.61 -6.79
CA SER A 88 1.04 -1.66 -8.18
C SER A 88 0.04 -0.56 -8.56
N TYR A 89 -0.31 0.32 -7.63
CA TYR A 89 -1.24 1.46 -7.83
C TYR A 89 -0.73 2.72 -7.13
N GLU A 90 -1.37 3.84 -7.40
CA GLU A 90 -1.03 5.12 -6.77
C GLU A 90 -1.23 5.03 -5.26
N MET A 91 -0.23 5.51 -4.50
CA MET A 91 -0.20 5.52 -3.04
C MET A 91 -0.56 6.91 -2.53
N GLY A 92 -1.56 7.01 -1.67
CA GLY A 92 -1.92 8.24 -0.99
C GLY A 92 -1.05 8.50 0.23
N THR A 93 -0.23 9.55 0.20
CA THR A 93 0.72 9.82 1.29
C THR A 93 0.04 10.11 2.64
N GLY A 94 -1.20 10.59 2.60
CA GLY A 94 -1.98 10.89 3.81
C GLY A 94 -2.31 9.65 4.64
N TYR A 95 -2.73 8.59 3.98
CA TYR A 95 -3.24 7.38 4.63
C TYR A 95 -2.25 6.23 4.69
N GLU A 96 -1.40 6.10 3.67
CA GLU A 96 -0.56 4.92 3.52
C GLU A 96 0.83 5.13 4.12
N VAL A 97 1.25 6.38 4.32
CA VAL A 97 2.48 6.69 5.04
C VAL A 97 2.18 6.86 6.53
N ARG A 98 2.63 5.93 7.33
CA ARG A 98 2.43 5.90 8.78
C ARG A 98 3.67 6.41 9.50
N LEU A 99 3.49 7.52 10.21
CA LEU A 99 4.52 8.14 11.04
C LEU A 99 3.95 8.43 12.42
N GLN A 100 4.57 7.86 13.44
CA GLN A 100 4.29 8.18 14.84
C GLN A 100 5.34 9.16 15.33
N VAL A 101 4.92 10.25 15.99
CA VAL A 101 5.83 11.26 16.54
C VAL A 101 5.52 11.43 18.00
N GLU A 102 6.54 11.33 18.85
CA GLU A 102 6.40 11.35 20.30
C GLU A 102 7.57 12.07 20.98
N THR A 103 7.36 12.46 22.22
CA THR A 103 8.37 12.96 23.14
C THR A 103 8.26 12.18 24.47
N GLU A 104 9.05 12.56 25.46
CA GLU A 104 8.92 11.99 26.82
C GLU A 104 7.56 12.36 27.47
N GLU A 105 6.99 13.50 27.10
CA GLU A 105 5.71 13.98 27.62
C GLU A 105 4.63 13.75 26.55
N TRP A 106 3.63 12.93 26.85
CA TRP A 106 2.59 12.50 25.89
C TRP A 106 1.76 13.63 25.26
N ASP A 107 1.68 14.81 25.89
CA ASP A 107 0.90 15.94 25.41
C ASP A 107 1.74 16.99 24.64
N ASP A 108 3.02 16.73 24.43
CA ASP A 108 3.91 17.68 23.74
C ASP A 108 3.74 17.68 22.22
N VAL A 109 3.18 16.63 21.65
CA VAL A 109 3.00 16.47 20.20
C VAL A 109 1.57 16.07 19.88
N GLU A 110 0.98 16.77 18.92
CA GLU A 110 -0.34 16.46 18.38
C GLU A 110 -0.27 16.46 16.84
N GLU A 111 -0.67 15.36 16.22
CA GLU A 111 -0.76 15.29 14.76
C GLU A 111 -1.90 16.18 14.28
N PHE A 112 -1.59 17.06 13.35
CA PHE A 112 -2.58 17.92 12.72
C PHE A 112 -3.10 17.28 11.44
N THR A 113 -4.34 16.82 11.48
CA THR A 113 -5.02 16.24 10.33
C THR A 113 -5.83 17.32 9.63
N MET A 114 -5.42 17.67 8.41
CA MET A 114 -6.16 18.62 7.58
C MET A 114 -7.36 17.92 6.96
N THR A 115 -8.55 18.31 7.38
CA THR A 115 -9.78 17.67 6.89
C THR A 115 -10.38 18.32 5.64
N ASP A 116 -10.10 19.59 5.30
CA ASP A 116 -10.94 20.26 4.29
C ASP A 116 -10.36 21.48 3.56
N ASN A 117 -9.06 21.71 3.45
CA ASN A 117 -8.64 22.95 2.82
C ASN A 117 -7.62 22.78 1.69
N SER A 118 -8.15 22.79 0.46
CA SER A 118 -7.40 22.79 -0.78
C SER A 118 -6.49 24.02 -1.02
N ASP A 119 -6.56 25.04 -0.16
CA ASP A 119 -5.78 26.27 -0.29
C ASP A 119 -4.41 26.20 0.38
N PHE A 120 -4.09 25.13 1.10
CA PHE A 120 -2.79 24.94 1.71
C PHE A 120 -1.83 24.22 0.76
N ALA A 121 -0.60 24.69 0.70
CA ALA A 121 0.46 24.23 -0.19
C ALA A 121 0.88 22.76 0.01
N TYR A 122 0.22 22.04 0.91
CA TYR A 122 0.49 20.64 1.23
C TYR A 122 -0.83 19.89 1.17
N SER A 123 -1.05 19.24 0.04
CA SER A 123 -2.16 18.30 -0.09
C SER A 123 -1.94 17.14 0.86
N TYR A 124 -2.95 16.85 1.67
CA TYR A 124 -2.99 15.64 2.50
C TYR A 124 -2.94 14.37 1.64
N GLU A 125 -3.28 14.49 0.36
CA GLU A 125 -3.41 13.39 -0.59
C GLU A 125 -2.48 13.54 -1.79
N ASP A 126 -1.20 13.81 -1.54
CA ASP A 126 -0.24 13.68 -2.62
C ASP A 126 -0.19 12.21 -3.05
N LEU A 127 -0.49 11.97 -4.33
CA LEU A 127 -0.47 10.64 -4.91
C LEU A 127 0.93 10.34 -5.44
N VAL A 128 1.50 9.24 -4.99
CA VAL A 128 2.79 8.74 -5.49
C VAL A 128 2.52 7.58 -6.45
N PRO A 129 2.83 7.73 -7.75
CA PRO A 129 2.64 6.67 -8.72
C PRO A 129 3.43 5.40 -8.39
N PRO A 130 3.01 4.22 -8.91
CA PRO A 130 3.76 2.98 -8.76
C PRO A 130 5.22 3.10 -9.20
N ALA A 131 6.11 2.46 -8.47
CA ALA A 131 7.55 2.42 -8.74
C ALA A 131 8.19 3.81 -8.88
N THR A 132 7.69 4.80 -8.13
CA THR A 132 8.26 6.16 -8.07
C THR A 132 8.47 6.59 -6.63
N SER A 133 9.33 7.59 -6.46
CA SER A 133 9.54 8.28 -5.18
C SER A 133 8.66 9.51 -5.07
N GLY A 134 8.29 9.84 -3.83
CA GLY A 134 7.55 11.05 -3.46
C GLY A 134 7.93 11.50 -2.06
N ILE A 135 7.26 12.53 -1.57
CA ILE A 135 7.46 13.02 -0.20
C ILE A 135 6.09 13.09 0.48
N ALA A 136 5.96 12.42 1.62
CA ALA A 136 4.80 12.60 2.49
C ALA A 136 5.04 13.78 3.42
N HIS A 137 4.11 14.73 3.41
CA HIS A 137 4.13 15.89 4.28
C HIS A 137 3.18 15.66 5.47
N LYS A 138 3.74 15.59 6.68
CA LYS A 138 2.98 15.41 7.92
C LYS A 138 3.12 16.66 8.78
N VAL A 139 2.01 17.22 9.25
CA VAL A 139 2.02 18.42 10.09
C VAL A 139 1.69 18.08 11.53
N TYR A 140 2.48 18.62 12.44
CA TYR A 140 2.34 18.41 13.88
C TYR A 140 2.32 19.74 14.61
N LEU A 141 1.54 19.81 15.68
CA LEU A 141 1.67 20.81 16.72
C LEU A 141 2.66 20.29 17.75
N ILE A 142 3.76 20.97 17.94
CA ILE A 142 4.77 20.61 18.94
C ILE A 142 4.85 21.74 19.95
N ARG A 143 4.90 21.37 21.25
CA ARG A 143 4.98 22.35 22.34
C ARG A 143 6.26 23.19 22.23
N ASP A 144 6.14 24.49 22.48
CA ASP A 144 7.26 25.42 22.48
C ASP A 144 8.31 24.98 23.52
N GLY A 145 9.56 24.92 23.11
CA GLY A 145 10.67 24.51 23.96
C GLY A 145 11.08 23.05 23.88
N VAL A 146 10.29 22.19 23.21
CA VAL A 146 10.72 20.84 22.84
C VAL A 146 11.91 20.94 21.89
N LYS A 147 12.99 20.21 22.19
CA LYS A 147 14.24 20.29 21.41
C LYS A 147 14.38 19.15 20.42
N GLU A 148 13.83 18.00 20.76
CA GLU A 148 13.93 16.79 19.97
C GLU A 148 12.61 16.02 20.04
N VAL A 149 12.24 15.40 18.94
CA VAL A 149 11.12 14.45 18.84
C VAL A 149 11.63 13.14 18.31
N LYS A 150 11.05 12.06 18.78
CA LYS A 150 11.23 10.72 18.21
C LYS A 150 10.15 10.51 17.15
N ALA A 151 10.55 10.21 15.93
CA ALA A 151 9.66 9.86 14.84
C ALA A 151 9.90 8.40 14.45
N THR A 152 8.82 7.62 14.35
CA THR A 152 8.89 6.20 13.96
C THR A 152 8.06 6.02 12.69
N PHE A 153 8.72 5.62 11.62
CA PHE A 153 8.11 5.30 10.34
C PHE A 153 7.79 3.81 10.26
N TYR A 154 6.61 3.47 9.78
CA TYR A 154 6.16 2.09 9.59
C TYR A 154 5.82 1.84 8.12
N GLU A 155 6.35 0.77 7.55
CA GLU A 155 6.11 0.39 6.15
C GLU A 155 4.72 -0.21 5.91
N SER A 156 4.05 -0.66 6.95
CA SER A 156 2.71 -1.24 6.88
C SER A 156 1.79 -0.72 7.98
N SER A 157 0.49 -0.76 7.72
CA SER A 157 -0.52 -0.42 8.73
C SER A 157 -0.52 -1.41 9.90
N ASP A 158 -0.26 -2.69 9.63
CA ASP A 158 -0.21 -3.72 10.67
C ASP A 158 0.94 -3.47 11.65
N ASP A 159 2.14 -3.15 11.13
CA ASP A 159 3.28 -2.79 11.95
C ASP A 159 3.03 -1.52 12.78
N TYR A 160 2.32 -0.54 12.22
CA TYR A 160 1.92 0.68 12.92
C TYR A 160 0.97 0.39 14.10
N TYR A 161 -0.07 -0.43 13.89
CA TYR A 161 -1.02 -0.75 14.96
C TYR A 161 -0.43 -1.70 16.02
N ASP A 162 0.50 -2.55 15.62
CA ASP A 162 1.20 -3.47 16.52
C ASP A 162 2.44 -2.84 17.16
N GLU A 163 2.82 -1.62 16.76
CA GLU A 163 4.04 -0.90 17.17
C GLU A 163 5.32 -1.74 16.98
N LYS A 164 5.41 -2.45 15.84
CA LYS A 164 6.52 -3.34 15.51
C LYS A 164 7.20 -2.91 14.23
N ASN A 165 8.47 -3.30 14.10
CA ASN A 165 9.26 -3.13 12.88
C ASN A 165 9.33 -1.69 12.33
N GLY A 166 9.12 -0.68 13.20
CA GLY A 166 9.26 0.72 12.81
C GLY A 166 10.72 1.14 12.70
N THR A 167 11.01 2.06 11.78
CA THR A 167 12.31 2.72 11.67
C THR A 167 12.28 4.02 12.47
N GLU A 168 13.14 4.13 13.49
CA GLU A 168 13.17 5.27 14.42
C GLU A 168 14.16 6.34 13.97
N PHE A 169 13.77 7.61 14.16
CA PHE A 169 14.57 8.79 13.92
C PHE A 169 14.47 9.74 15.12
N VAL A 170 15.57 10.39 15.47
CA VAL A 170 15.55 11.51 16.40
C VAL A 170 15.70 12.79 15.60
N LEU A 171 14.65 13.60 15.58
CA LEU A 171 14.58 14.84 14.83
C LEU A 171 14.79 16.03 15.78
N LYS A 172 15.77 16.89 15.46
CA LYS A 172 15.97 18.13 16.21
C LYS A 172 14.94 19.14 15.78
N VAL A 173 14.13 19.62 16.74
CA VAL A 173 13.10 20.62 16.49
C VAL A 173 13.80 21.95 16.19
N PRO A 174 13.65 22.53 14.99
CA PRO A 174 14.25 23.81 14.66
C PRO A 174 13.61 24.91 15.49
N THR A 175 14.42 25.83 15.97
CA THR A 175 13.96 27.10 16.56
C THR A 175 13.76 28.15 15.46
N GLU A 176 12.92 29.14 15.71
CA GLU A 176 12.71 30.28 14.80
C GLU A 176 14.00 30.86 14.25
#